data_a5969980a8fdb3db356766ff600bdfe4
#
_entry.id   a5969980a8fdb3db356766ff600bdfe4
#
_cell.length_a   1.000
_cell.length_b   1.000
_cell.length_c   1.000
_cell.angle_alpha   90.00
_cell.angle_beta   90.00
_cell.angle_gamma   90.00
#
_symmetry.space_group_name_H-M   'P 1'
#
loop_
_entity.id
_entity.type
_entity.pdbx_description
1 polymer ?
#
loop_
_entity_poly.entity_id
_entity_poly.type
_entity_poly.pdbx_seq_one_letter_code
_entity_poly.pdbx_strand_id
1 'polypeptide(L)'
;MGKDKLRRFRENLTFECFVQPDFDEVFHRDHPLKGNWNRDFFRNDNPIVLELGCGKGEYTVALAQRDPQRNYIGIDIKGARMWRGAKTATDRRMHNVGFLRTRIEFIDALFAENEVSEIWITFPDPQLKTRRAKKRLTSPLYLACYARLLRPDGWINLKTDSKHLYAYTGEVIRHYGLTCEVSEPDIYGSGFADEVLSVKTAYETRFLEMGLPITYTRFALDGRHEFPWFDWEEDDKEEKDNEAERQLR
;
A
#
# COMPACT_ATOMS: atom_id res chain seq x y z
N MET A 1 -7.94 -24.30 -11.83
CA MET A 1 -7.31 -23.20 -11.06
C MET A 1 -5.86 -23.45 -10.60
N GLY A 2 -5.44 -24.68 -10.26
CA GLY A 2 -4.08 -24.97 -9.75
C GLY A 2 -2.92 -24.77 -10.74
N LYS A 3 -3.05 -25.26 -11.97
CA LYS A 3 -1.99 -25.23 -12.99
C LYS A 3 -1.55 -23.81 -13.38
N ASP A 4 -2.49 -22.89 -13.53
CA ASP A 4 -2.21 -21.49 -13.90
C ASP A 4 -1.49 -20.70 -12.79
N LYS A 5 -1.82 -21.00 -11.53
CA LYS A 5 -1.14 -20.40 -10.37
C LYS A 5 0.34 -20.81 -10.31
N LEU A 6 0.64 -22.09 -10.50
CA LEU A 6 2.03 -22.60 -10.51
C LEU A 6 2.84 -22.04 -11.68
N ARG A 7 2.23 -21.91 -12.87
CA ARG A 7 2.86 -21.30 -14.04
C ARG A 7 3.28 -19.85 -13.71
N ARG A 8 2.37 -19.04 -13.16
CA ARG A 8 2.65 -17.65 -12.79
C ARG A 8 3.75 -17.53 -11.76
N PHE A 9 3.82 -18.42 -10.78
CA PHE A 9 4.92 -18.42 -9.80
C PHE A 9 6.28 -18.70 -10.44
N ARG A 10 6.34 -19.64 -11.39
CA ARG A 10 7.57 -19.93 -12.14
C ARG A 10 7.99 -18.77 -13.04
N GLU A 11 7.02 -18.16 -13.70
CA GLU A 11 7.26 -17.01 -14.58
C GLU A 11 7.74 -15.77 -13.81
N ASN A 12 7.25 -15.55 -12.57
CA ASN A 12 7.77 -14.48 -11.72
C ASN A 12 9.29 -14.58 -11.47
N LEU A 13 9.85 -15.78 -11.45
CA LEU A 13 11.29 -15.98 -11.27
C LEU A 13 12.12 -15.50 -12.47
N THR A 14 11.50 -15.29 -13.63
CA THR A 14 12.16 -14.83 -14.85
C THR A 14 12.06 -13.33 -15.07
N PHE A 15 11.29 -12.62 -14.24
CA PHE A 15 11.14 -11.17 -14.36
C PHE A 15 12.19 -10.45 -13.52
N GLU A 16 13.04 -9.66 -14.16
CA GLU A 16 14.06 -8.82 -13.47
C GLU A 16 13.43 -7.84 -12.47
N CYS A 17 12.20 -7.38 -12.74
CA CYS A 17 11.46 -6.49 -11.86
C CYS A 17 10.80 -7.19 -10.66
N PHE A 18 11.03 -8.51 -10.45
CA PHE A 18 10.32 -9.27 -9.40
C PHE A 18 11.27 -9.85 -8.37
N VAL A 19 11.19 -9.36 -7.14
CA VAL A 19 11.98 -9.82 -5.98
C VAL A 19 11.07 -10.62 -5.05
N GLN A 20 11.49 -11.81 -4.67
CA GLN A 20 10.76 -12.66 -3.72
C GLN A 20 11.71 -13.38 -2.76
N PRO A 21 12.13 -12.67 -1.71
CA PRO A 21 13.03 -13.26 -0.71
C PRO A 21 12.35 -14.41 0.01
N ASP A 22 13.14 -15.40 0.38
CA ASP A 22 12.70 -16.46 1.27
C ASP A 22 12.52 -15.92 2.70
N PHE A 23 11.75 -16.64 3.52
CA PHE A 23 11.50 -16.26 4.91
C PHE A 23 12.79 -16.03 5.70
N ASP A 24 13.76 -16.91 5.56
CA ASP A 24 15.03 -16.87 6.30
C ASP A 24 15.95 -15.69 5.86
N GLU A 25 15.66 -15.07 4.70
CA GLU A 25 16.41 -13.90 4.23
C GLU A 25 15.92 -12.58 4.83
N VAL A 26 14.70 -12.58 5.38
CA VAL A 26 14.06 -11.36 5.93
C VAL A 26 13.66 -11.49 7.40
N PHE A 27 13.66 -12.70 7.95
CA PHE A 27 13.30 -12.94 9.34
C PHE A 27 14.52 -12.72 10.23
N HIS A 28 14.50 -11.64 11.02
CA HIS A 28 15.61 -11.18 11.88
C HIS A 28 16.95 -10.96 11.13
N ARG A 29 16.88 -10.64 9.83
CA ARG A 29 18.05 -10.35 8.99
C ARG A 29 17.71 -9.22 8.03
N ASP A 30 18.70 -8.41 7.72
CA ASP A 30 18.59 -7.40 6.68
C ASP A 30 18.89 -8.03 5.31
N HIS A 31 17.99 -7.79 4.37
CA HIS A 31 18.15 -8.23 2.98
C HIS A 31 19.22 -7.37 2.27
N PRO A 32 20.01 -7.90 1.31
CA PRO A 32 21.05 -7.13 0.62
C PRO A 32 20.57 -5.85 -0.08
N LEU A 33 19.30 -5.80 -0.51
CA LEU A 33 18.71 -4.60 -1.12
C LEU A 33 18.36 -3.50 -0.11
N LYS A 34 18.37 -3.75 1.20
CA LYS A 34 18.12 -2.73 2.21
C LYS A 34 19.15 -1.60 2.10
N GLY A 35 18.69 -0.37 1.83
CA GLY A 35 19.55 0.78 1.59
C GLY A 35 20.24 0.79 0.22
N ASN A 36 19.91 -0.15 -0.65
CA ASN A 36 20.59 -0.35 -1.93
C ASN A 36 19.63 -0.45 -3.13
N TRP A 37 18.33 -0.22 -2.95
CA TRP A 37 17.35 -0.34 -4.02
C TRP A 37 17.69 0.52 -5.23
N ASN A 38 18.09 1.76 -5.02
CA ASN A 38 18.46 2.67 -6.10
C ASN A 38 19.73 2.21 -6.82
N ARG A 39 20.75 1.79 -6.08
CA ARG A 39 22.03 1.37 -6.66
C ARG A 39 21.93 0.02 -7.37
N ASP A 40 21.39 -0.99 -6.70
CA ASP A 40 21.54 -2.38 -7.12
C ASP A 40 20.34 -2.87 -7.96
N PHE A 41 19.15 -2.27 -7.76
CA PHE A 41 17.94 -2.67 -8.45
C PHE A 41 17.54 -1.66 -9.55
N PHE A 42 17.27 -0.40 -9.21
CA PHE A 42 16.79 0.60 -10.17
C PHE A 42 17.91 1.24 -10.99
N ARG A 43 19.13 1.30 -10.47
CA ARG A 43 20.31 1.92 -11.08
C ARG A 43 20.11 3.40 -11.43
N ASN A 44 19.44 4.12 -10.51
CA ASN A 44 19.21 5.56 -10.56
C ASN A 44 18.98 6.07 -9.14
N ASP A 45 18.89 7.41 -8.94
CA ASP A 45 18.72 8.05 -7.64
C ASP A 45 17.31 8.61 -7.40
N ASN A 46 16.31 8.12 -8.16
CA ASN A 46 14.96 8.60 -8.06
C ASN A 46 14.31 8.23 -6.70
N PRO A 47 13.41 9.06 -6.17
CA PRO A 47 12.69 8.75 -4.93
C PRO A 47 11.90 7.43 -5.04
N ILE A 48 11.91 6.64 -3.97
CA ILE A 48 11.21 5.36 -3.92
C ILE A 48 9.80 5.54 -3.33
N VAL A 49 8.82 5.02 -4.03
CA VAL A 49 7.40 4.99 -3.64
C VAL A 49 6.95 3.54 -3.47
N LEU A 50 6.31 3.22 -2.36
CA LEU A 50 5.77 1.89 -2.10
C LEU A 50 4.26 1.85 -2.31
N GLU A 51 3.72 0.80 -2.93
CA GLU A 51 2.31 0.44 -2.86
C GLU A 51 2.16 -0.82 -2.01
N LEU A 52 1.50 -0.69 -0.84
CA LEU A 52 1.30 -1.78 0.11
C LEU A 52 -0.01 -2.51 -0.17
N GLY A 53 0.06 -3.82 -0.40
CA GLY A 53 -1.07 -4.64 -0.80
C GLY A 53 -1.42 -4.48 -2.28
N CYS A 54 -0.44 -4.32 -3.15
CA CYS A 54 -0.60 -3.96 -4.57
C CYS A 54 -1.45 -4.94 -5.42
N GLY A 55 -1.81 -6.11 -4.91
CA GLY A 55 -2.67 -7.08 -5.57
C GLY A 55 -2.17 -7.49 -6.95
N LYS A 56 -2.78 -6.96 -8.01
CA LYS A 56 -2.36 -7.20 -9.40
C LYS A 56 -1.31 -6.22 -9.90
N GLY A 57 -0.92 -5.22 -9.09
CA GLY A 57 0.04 -4.18 -9.44
C GLY A 57 -0.48 -3.18 -10.49
N GLU A 58 -1.79 -3.07 -10.64
CA GLU A 58 -2.41 -2.16 -11.63
C GLU A 58 -2.10 -0.70 -11.28
N TYR A 59 -2.18 -0.36 -9.99
CA TYR A 59 -1.91 0.99 -9.50
C TYR A 59 -0.41 1.30 -9.54
N THR A 60 0.45 0.38 -9.06
CA THR A 60 1.92 0.49 -9.15
C THR A 60 2.39 0.84 -10.57
N VAL A 61 1.93 0.04 -11.56
CA VAL A 61 2.28 0.25 -12.98
C VAL A 61 1.77 1.59 -13.50
N ALA A 62 0.55 1.96 -13.17
CA ALA A 62 -0.05 3.19 -13.65
C ALA A 62 0.62 4.44 -13.07
N LEU A 63 0.98 4.43 -11.78
CA LEU A 63 1.76 5.50 -11.16
C LEU A 63 3.13 5.65 -11.82
N ALA A 64 3.84 4.55 -12.02
CA ALA A 64 5.16 4.55 -12.64
C ALA A 64 5.15 5.04 -14.10
N GLN A 65 4.06 4.83 -14.83
CA GLN A 65 3.88 5.37 -16.18
C GLN A 65 3.68 6.88 -16.19
N ARG A 66 3.02 7.42 -15.15
CA ARG A 66 2.72 8.84 -15.05
C ARG A 66 3.91 9.67 -14.59
N ASP A 67 4.68 9.11 -13.66
CA ASP A 67 5.84 9.80 -13.11
C ASP A 67 7.10 8.93 -13.25
N PRO A 68 7.82 9.06 -14.37
CA PRO A 68 9.05 8.32 -14.60
C PRO A 68 10.25 8.83 -13.76
N GLN A 69 10.09 9.94 -13.03
CA GLN A 69 11.12 10.50 -12.15
C GLN A 69 11.11 9.86 -10.75
N ARG A 70 10.23 8.86 -10.52
CA ARG A 70 10.16 8.10 -9.28
C ARG A 70 10.24 6.60 -9.56
N ASN A 71 10.73 5.85 -8.58
CA ASN A 71 10.78 4.41 -8.56
C ASN A 71 9.59 3.85 -7.76
N TYR A 72 8.86 2.91 -8.31
CA TYR A 72 7.67 2.34 -7.68
C TYR A 72 7.84 0.88 -7.36
N ILE A 73 7.56 0.48 -6.11
CA ILE A 73 7.63 -0.93 -5.67
C ILE A 73 6.26 -1.36 -5.16
N GLY A 74 5.63 -2.29 -5.87
CA GLY A 74 4.40 -2.94 -5.41
C GLY A 74 4.70 -4.11 -4.50
N ILE A 75 4.12 -4.10 -3.28
CA ILE A 75 4.34 -5.13 -2.26
C ILE A 75 3.07 -5.91 -2.01
N ASP A 76 3.12 -7.24 -2.09
CA ASP A 76 2.02 -8.15 -1.72
C ASP A 76 2.57 -9.55 -1.37
N ILE A 77 1.81 -10.31 -0.63
CA ILE A 77 2.11 -11.73 -0.34
C ILE A 77 1.65 -12.67 -1.47
N LYS A 78 0.72 -12.21 -2.32
CA LYS A 78 0.07 -13.04 -3.33
C LYS A 78 0.77 -12.95 -4.70
N GLY A 79 1.96 -13.53 -4.84
CA GLY A 79 2.79 -13.49 -6.05
C GLY A 79 2.06 -13.86 -7.35
N ALA A 80 1.08 -14.78 -7.32
CA ALA A 80 0.29 -15.12 -8.51
C ALA A 80 -0.65 -13.98 -8.98
N ARG A 81 -0.99 -13.01 -8.12
CA ARG A 81 -1.71 -11.78 -8.49
C ARG A 81 -0.73 -10.75 -9.04
N MET A 82 0.37 -10.52 -8.35
CA MET A 82 1.44 -9.58 -8.72
C MET A 82 2.02 -9.88 -10.11
N TRP A 83 1.99 -11.15 -10.53
CA TRP A 83 2.39 -11.59 -11.87
C TRP A 83 1.84 -10.70 -12.99
N ARG A 84 0.62 -10.19 -12.86
CA ARG A 84 -0.01 -9.36 -13.90
C ARG A 84 0.74 -8.02 -14.08
N GLY A 85 1.03 -7.35 -12.98
CA GLY A 85 1.79 -6.09 -12.98
C GLY A 85 3.23 -6.31 -13.45
N ALA A 86 3.90 -7.33 -12.90
CA ALA A 86 5.28 -7.67 -13.27
C ALA A 86 5.43 -8.00 -14.77
N LYS A 87 4.48 -8.80 -15.31
CA LYS A 87 4.45 -9.07 -16.75
C LYS A 87 4.23 -7.80 -17.56
N THR A 88 3.32 -6.92 -17.14
CA THR A 88 3.09 -5.64 -17.84
C THR A 88 4.35 -4.76 -17.80
N ALA A 89 5.01 -4.66 -16.65
CA ALA A 89 6.27 -3.89 -16.52
C ALA A 89 7.37 -4.46 -17.42
N THR A 90 7.54 -5.79 -17.45
CA THR A 90 8.51 -6.48 -18.30
C THR A 90 8.20 -6.28 -19.78
N ASP A 91 6.96 -6.51 -20.22
CA ASP A 91 6.55 -6.38 -21.62
C ASP A 91 6.75 -4.94 -22.14
N ARG A 92 6.57 -3.94 -21.26
CA ARG A 92 6.74 -2.51 -21.58
C ARG A 92 8.14 -1.97 -21.29
N ARG A 93 9.06 -2.81 -20.82
CA ARG A 93 10.43 -2.44 -20.45
C ARG A 93 10.49 -1.25 -19.48
N MET A 94 9.64 -1.30 -18.43
CA MET A 94 9.62 -0.25 -17.41
C MET A 94 10.77 -0.45 -16.43
N HIS A 95 11.66 0.51 -16.32
CA HIS A 95 12.86 0.43 -15.47
C HIS A 95 12.64 1.05 -14.07
N ASN A 96 11.53 1.73 -13.87
CA ASN A 96 11.15 2.37 -12.62
C ASN A 96 10.06 1.61 -11.85
N VAL A 97 9.89 0.31 -12.12
CA VAL A 97 8.90 -0.56 -11.46
C VAL A 97 9.57 -1.79 -10.88
N GLY A 98 9.30 -2.06 -9.60
CA GLY A 98 9.66 -3.29 -8.92
C GLY A 98 8.42 -3.96 -8.29
N PHE A 99 8.49 -5.26 -8.12
CA PHE A 99 7.51 -6.04 -7.36
C PHE A 99 8.23 -6.85 -6.30
N LEU A 100 7.80 -6.67 -5.05
CA LEU A 100 8.41 -7.32 -3.89
C LEU A 100 7.37 -8.24 -3.23
N ARG A 101 7.56 -9.55 -3.37
CA ARG A 101 6.68 -10.53 -2.72
C ARG A 101 7.16 -10.80 -1.30
N THR A 102 6.56 -10.12 -0.35
CA THR A 102 6.83 -10.31 1.09
C THR A 102 5.59 -10.00 1.92
N ARG A 103 5.68 -10.26 3.22
CA ARG A 103 4.71 -9.75 4.20
C ARG A 103 5.09 -8.31 4.56
N ILE A 104 4.09 -7.44 4.69
CA ILE A 104 4.33 -6.03 5.05
C ILE A 104 5.03 -5.90 6.41
N GLU A 105 4.83 -6.86 7.31
CA GLU A 105 5.49 -6.91 8.61
C GLU A 105 7.02 -7.05 8.55
N PHE A 106 7.58 -7.39 7.38
CA PHE A 106 9.03 -7.57 7.17
C PHE A 106 9.66 -6.46 6.32
N ILE A 107 8.94 -5.37 6.02
CA ILE A 107 9.48 -4.32 5.14
C ILE A 107 10.69 -3.59 5.75
N ASP A 108 10.82 -3.57 7.07
CA ASP A 108 11.98 -2.99 7.76
C ASP A 108 13.27 -3.81 7.60
N ALA A 109 13.16 -5.09 7.21
CA ALA A 109 14.30 -5.90 6.77
C ALA A 109 14.73 -5.60 5.32
N LEU A 110 13.91 -4.89 4.56
CA LEU A 110 14.05 -4.67 3.13
C LEU A 110 14.31 -3.20 2.74
N PHE A 111 13.94 -2.26 3.62
CA PHE A 111 14.17 -0.84 3.41
C PHE A 111 14.90 -0.23 4.60
N ALA A 112 15.90 0.59 4.33
CA ALA A 112 16.66 1.33 5.32
C ALA A 112 15.90 2.56 5.81
N GLU A 113 16.43 3.18 6.85
CA GLU A 113 15.91 4.45 7.36
C GLU A 113 15.96 5.53 6.28
N ASN A 114 14.88 6.29 6.14
CA ASN A 114 14.73 7.36 5.16
C ASN A 114 14.91 6.95 3.68
N GLU A 115 14.78 5.66 3.36
CA GLU A 115 14.91 5.18 1.98
C GLU A 115 13.64 5.38 1.15
N VAL A 116 12.47 5.44 1.79
CA VAL A 116 11.16 5.56 1.15
C VAL A 116 10.64 6.99 1.23
N SER A 117 10.21 7.55 0.11
CA SER A 117 9.67 8.92 0.04
C SER A 117 8.16 8.99 0.19
N GLU A 118 7.44 7.92 -0.18
CA GLU A 118 5.97 7.93 -0.18
C GLU A 118 5.43 6.49 -0.09
N ILE A 119 4.30 6.35 0.60
CA ILE A 119 3.59 5.07 0.75
C ILE A 119 2.16 5.23 0.26
N TRP A 120 1.72 4.33 -0.62
CA TRP A 120 0.35 4.16 -1.06
C TRP A 120 -0.26 2.90 -0.47
N ILE A 121 -1.47 3.03 0.05
CA ILE A 121 -2.30 1.95 0.58
C ILE A 121 -3.60 1.99 -0.20
N THR A 122 -3.76 1.08 -1.18
CA THR A 122 -4.89 1.09 -2.09
C THR A 122 -5.79 -0.11 -1.85
N PHE A 123 -7.03 0.14 -1.47
CA PHE A 123 -8.06 -0.88 -1.22
C PHE A 123 -7.60 -2.04 -0.32
N PRO A 124 -6.98 -1.75 0.84
CA PRO A 124 -6.57 -2.79 1.77
C PRO A 124 -7.78 -3.48 2.39
N ASP A 125 -7.55 -4.68 2.97
CA ASP A 125 -8.57 -5.32 3.81
C ASP A 125 -8.81 -4.43 5.06
N PRO A 126 -10.01 -3.89 5.27
CA PRO A 126 -10.29 -2.93 6.35
C PRO A 126 -10.21 -3.54 7.75
N GLN A 127 -10.15 -4.87 7.87
CA GLN A 127 -10.09 -5.58 9.15
C GLN A 127 -11.18 -5.11 10.13
N LEU A 128 -12.44 -5.23 9.69
CA LEU A 128 -13.62 -4.69 10.39
C LEU A 128 -13.79 -5.19 11.84
N LYS A 129 -13.28 -6.39 12.17
CA LYS A 129 -13.39 -6.93 13.53
C LYS A 129 -12.38 -6.26 14.46
N THR A 130 -12.82 -5.73 15.60
CA THR A 130 -11.98 -5.05 16.61
C THR A 130 -10.75 -5.87 17.03
N ARG A 131 -10.88 -7.19 17.22
CA ARG A 131 -9.74 -8.09 17.51
C ARG A 131 -8.67 -8.12 16.41
N ARG A 132 -8.97 -7.59 15.21
CA ARG A 132 -8.07 -7.50 14.06
C ARG A 132 -7.57 -6.08 13.80
N ALA A 133 -7.95 -5.09 14.62
CA ALA A 133 -7.57 -3.69 14.44
C ALA A 133 -6.04 -3.51 14.26
N LYS A 134 -5.23 -4.28 14.99
CA LYS A 134 -3.76 -4.29 14.83
C LYS A 134 -3.27 -4.68 13.43
N LYS A 135 -4.13 -5.26 12.58
CA LYS A 135 -3.81 -5.66 11.19
C LYS A 135 -4.24 -4.61 10.16
N ARG A 136 -4.90 -3.53 10.55
CA ARG A 136 -5.19 -2.40 9.67
C ARG A 136 -3.88 -1.76 9.26
N LEU A 137 -3.68 -1.50 7.98
CA LEU A 137 -2.42 -0.94 7.47
C LEU A 137 -2.16 0.52 7.92
N THR A 138 -3.15 1.18 8.51
CA THR A 138 -3.02 2.48 9.16
C THR A 138 -3.02 2.38 10.70
N SER A 139 -2.86 1.17 11.27
CA SER A 139 -2.78 1.02 12.73
C SER A 139 -1.45 1.52 13.29
N PRO A 140 -1.41 1.87 14.60
CA PRO A 140 -0.17 2.27 15.29
C PRO A 140 1.01 1.35 15.04
N LEU A 141 0.76 0.02 14.99
CA LEU A 141 1.79 -0.98 14.73
C LEU A 141 2.45 -0.79 13.36
N TYR A 142 1.65 -0.52 12.32
CA TYR A 142 2.17 -0.31 10.98
C TYR A 142 2.76 1.10 10.82
N LEU A 143 2.19 2.13 11.45
CA LEU A 143 2.78 3.48 11.44
C LEU A 143 4.18 3.46 12.07
N ALA A 144 4.38 2.75 13.19
CA ALA A 144 5.70 2.56 13.79
C ALA A 144 6.68 1.81 12.86
N CYS A 145 6.17 0.89 12.03
CA CYS A 145 6.97 0.24 10.99
C CYS A 145 7.35 1.23 9.87
N TYR A 146 6.40 2.00 9.37
CA TYR A 146 6.64 2.99 8.30
C TYR A 146 7.58 4.11 8.73
N ALA A 147 7.49 4.56 9.98
CA ALA A 147 8.36 5.60 10.55
C ALA A 147 9.85 5.23 10.53
N ARG A 148 10.18 3.94 10.45
CA ARG A 148 11.58 3.48 10.35
C ARG A 148 12.17 3.59 8.96
N LEU A 149 11.33 3.68 7.92
CA LEU A 149 11.80 3.65 6.54
C LEU A 149 11.35 4.87 5.72
N LEU A 150 10.28 5.55 6.15
CA LEU A 150 9.76 6.73 5.48
C LEU A 150 10.60 7.95 5.84
N ARG A 151 10.89 8.78 4.85
CA ARG A 151 11.57 10.06 5.05
C ARG A 151 10.73 10.96 5.95
N PRO A 152 11.36 11.89 6.72
CA PRO A 152 10.63 12.81 7.60
C PRO A 152 9.59 13.67 6.86
N ASP A 153 9.85 14.02 5.59
CA ASP A 153 8.98 14.76 4.68
C ASP A 153 8.07 13.84 3.83
N GLY A 154 8.06 12.54 4.14
CA GLY A 154 7.34 11.54 3.37
C GLY A 154 5.84 11.50 3.68
N TRP A 155 5.05 11.06 2.70
CA TRP A 155 3.60 11.01 2.76
C TRP A 155 3.05 9.59 2.75
N ILE A 156 1.94 9.41 3.43
CA ILE A 156 1.13 8.18 3.39
C ILE A 156 -0.21 8.51 2.75
N ASN A 157 -0.58 7.74 1.74
CA ASN A 157 -1.80 7.88 0.97
C ASN A 157 -2.68 6.66 1.20
N LEU A 158 -3.88 6.85 1.70
CA LEU A 158 -4.91 5.82 1.81
C LEU A 158 -6.03 6.11 0.82
N LYS A 159 -6.29 5.17 -0.10
CA LYS A 159 -7.44 5.19 -1.00
C LYS A 159 -8.27 3.93 -0.73
N THR A 160 -9.55 4.09 -0.32
CA THR A 160 -10.39 2.96 0.09
C THR A 160 -11.87 3.21 -0.14
N ASP A 161 -12.62 2.12 -0.36
CA ASP A 161 -14.08 2.07 -0.37
C ASP A 161 -14.67 1.91 1.05
N SER A 162 -13.83 1.56 2.03
CA SER A 162 -14.25 1.28 3.38
C SER A 162 -14.41 2.56 4.20
N LYS A 163 -15.65 2.92 4.51
CA LYS A 163 -15.97 4.02 5.43
C LYS A 163 -15.37 3.81 6.82
N HIS A 164 -15.41 2.56 7.28
CA HIS A 164 -14.81 2.16 8.55
C HIS A 164 -13.30 2.44 8.61
N LEU A 165 -12.55 2.01 7.58
CA LEU A 165 -11.10 2.25 7.57
C LEU A 165 -10.76 3.73 7.41
N TYR A 166 -11.58 4.47 6.64
CA TYR A 166 -11.45 5.92 6.51
C TYR A 166 -11.63 6.63 7.85
N ALA A 167 -12.74 6.34 8.57
CA ALA A 167 -13.02 6.91 9.89
C ALA A 167 -11.93 6.54 10.92
N TYR A 168 -11.55 5.25 10.96
CA TYR A 168 -10.46 4.79 11.81
C TYR A 168 -9.15 5.53 11.53
N THR A 169 -8.79 5.74 10.26
CA THR A 169 -7.56 6.45 9.90
C THR A 169 -7.63 7.92 10.31
N GLY A 170 -8.79 8.57 10.16
CA GLY A 170 -9.01 9.93 10.66
C GLY A 170 -8.80 10.03 12.17
N GLU A 171 -9.29 9.04 12.92
CA GLU A 171 -9.08 8.97 14.37
C GLU A 171 -7.60 8.76 14.73
N VAL A 172 -6.88 7.89 14.02
CA VAL A 172 -5.43 7.70 14.20
C VAL A 172 -4.68 9.03 13.99
N ILE A 173 -4.98 9.76 12.92
CA ILE A 173 -4.38 11.06 12.60
C ILE A 173 -4.65 12.06 13.73
N ARG A 174 -5.90 12.16 14.18
CA ARG A 174 -6.32 13.05 15.27
C ARG A 174 -5.66 12.69 16.59
N HIS A 175 -5.64 11.41 16.95
CA HIS A 175 -5.08 10.92 18.21
C HIS A 175 -3.60 11.25 18.37
N TYR A 176 -2.82 11.09 17.30
CA TYR A 176 -1.38 11.41 17.32
C TYR A 176 -1.07 12.85 16.91
N GLY A 177 -2.04 13.65 16.52
CA GLY A 177 -1.84 15.03 16.04
C GLY A 177 -0.98 15.08 14.78
N LEU A 178 -1.18 14.14 13.85
CA LEU A 178 -0.41 14.06 12.60
C LEU A 178 -0.90 15.10 11.59
N THR A 179 0.00 15.59 10.74
CA THR A 179 -0.36 16.47 9.63
C THR A 179 -1.22 15.73 8.62
N CYS A 180 -2.46 16.19 8.43
CA CYS A 180 -3.37 15.71 7.41
C CYS A 180 -3.49 16.76 6.30
N GLU A 181 -2.96 16.46 5.11
CA GLU A 181 -3.06 17.36 3.96
C GLU A 181 -4.43 17.27 3.29
N VAL A 182 -4.96 16.04 3.17
CA VAL A 182 -6.24 15.76 2.51
C VAL A 182 -7.02 14.72 3.30
N SER A 183 -8.32 14.96 3.44
CA SER A 183 -9.29 13.98 3.94
C SER A 183 -10.59 14.15 3.16
N GLU A 184 -10.76 13.35 2.09
CA GLU A 184 -11.87 13.45 1.13
C GLU A 184 -12.75 12.20 1.20
N PRO A 185 -14.03 12.34 1.58
CA PRO A 185 -14.94 11.21 1.77
C PRO A 185 -15.50 10.64 0.46
N ASP A 186 -15.42 11.38 -0.67
CA ASP A 186 -15.87 10.91 -1.99
C ASP A 186 -15.13 11.64 -3.12
N ILE A 187 -14.00 11.08 -3.53
CA ILE A 187 -13.12 11.70 -4.54
C ILE A 187 -13.78 11.88 -5.92
N TYR A 188 -14.79 11.08 -6.24
CA TYR A 188 -15.50 11.18 -7.53
C TYR A 188 -16.72 12.09 -7.45
N GLY A 189 -17.52 11.97 -6.38
CA GLY A 189 -18.70 12.80 -6.18
C GLY A 189 -18.37 14.28 -5.95
N SER A 190 -17.24 14.57 -5.29
CA SER A 190 -16.76 15.94 -5.10
C SER A 190 -15.99 16.51 -6.29
N GLY A 191 -15.59 15.68 -7.25
CA GLY A 191 -14.70 16.09 -8.35
C GLY A 191 -13.24 16.27 -7.93
N PHE A 192 -12.84 15.76 -6.78
CA PHE A 192 -11.46 15.86 -6.25
C PHE A 192 -10.48 14.96 -6.99
N ALA A 193 -10.95 13.88 -7.64
CA ALA A 193 -10.09 12.91 -8.30
C ALA A 193 -9.31 13.54 -9.46
N ASP A 194 -8.01 13.69 -9.26
CA ASP A 194 -7.03 14.05 -10.29
C ASP A 194 -6.67 12.84 -11.19
N GLU A 195 -5.67 13.00 -12.06
CA GLU A 195 -5.19 11.92 -12.94
C GLU A 195 -4.63 10.73 -12.17
N VAL A 196 -4.01 10.94 -11.00
CA VAL A 196 -3.43 9.89 -10.15
C VAL A 196 -4.55 9.13 -9.44
N LEU A 197 -5.46 9.86 -8.77
CA LEU A 197 -6.58 9.28 -8.06
C LEU A 197 -7.61 8.62 -9.00
N SER A 198 -7.67 9.05 -10.26
CA SER A 198 -8.54 8.45 -11.30
C SER A 198 -8.02 7.13 -11.87
N VAL A 199 -6.83 6.65 -11.48
CA VAL A 199 -6.36 5.30 -11.82
C VAL A 199 -7.29 4.29 -11.15
N LYS A 200 -8.04 3.56 -11.96
CA LYS A 200 -9.00 2.57 -11.46
C LYS A 200 -8.39 1.17 -11.42
N THR A 201 -8.41 0.56 -10.24
CA THR A 201 -8.18 -0.87 -10.11
C THR A 201 -9.45 -1.64 -10.47
N ALA A 202 -9.32 -2.95 -10.75
CA ALA A 202 -10.49 -3.80 -10.96
C ALA A 202 -11.43 -3.86 -9.74
N TYR A 203 -10.91 -3.64 -8.54
CA TYR A 203 -11.73 -3.55 -7.32
C TYR A 203 -12.52 -2.25 -7.29
N GLU A 204 -11.87 -1.15 -7.56
CA GLU A 204 -12.48 0.18 -7.57
C GLU A 204 -13.63 0.29 -8.58
N THR A 205 -13.41 -0.21 -9.81
CA THR A 205 -14.47 -0.24 -10.83
C THR A 205 -15.72 -0.94 -10.31
N ARG A 206 -15.57 -2.09 -9.65
CA ARG A 206 -16.68 -2.83 -9.05
C ARG A 206 -17.43 -2.02 -7.98
N PHE A 207 -16.71 -1.32 -7.09
CA PHE A 207 -17.34 -0.53 -6.03
C PHE A 207 -18.07 0.69 -6.57
N LEU A 208 -17.50 1.36 -7.57
CA LEU A 208 -18.18 2.47 -8.26
C LEU A 208 -19.46 1.99 -8.98
N GLU A 209 -19.45 0.80 -9.60
CA GLU A 209 -20.67 0.19 -10.20
C GLU A 209 -21.74 -0.11 -9.13
N MET A 210 -21.35 -0.33 -7.88
CA MET A 210 -22.27 -0.50 -6.74
C MET A 210 -22.72 0.83 -6.12
N GLY A 211 -22.27 1.98 -6.64
CA GLY A 211 -22.59 3.31 -6.12
C GLY A 211 -21.89 3.65 -4.79
N LEU A 212 -20.81 2.93 -4.45
CA LEU A 212 -20.07 3.21 -3.23
C LEU A 212 -19.07 4.34 -3.46
N PRO A 213 -18.96 5.33 -2.54
CA PRO A 213 -17.96 6.37 -2.62
C PRO A 213 -16.57 5.80 -2.40
N ILE A 214 -15.58 6.41 -3.04
CA ILE A 214 -14.17 6.12 -2.79
C ILE A 214 -13.58 7.27 -2.01
N THR A 215 -13.01 6.95 -0.86
CA THR A 215 -12.40 7.92 0.05
C THR A 215 -10.91 8.03 -0.19
N TYR A 216 -10.34 9.18 0.17
CA TYR A 216 -8.90 9.41 0.11
C TYR A 216 -8.43 10.20 1.32
N THR A 217 -7.29 9.78 1.89
CA THR A 217 -6.62 10.49 2.96
C THR A 217 -5.13 10.56 2.67
N ARG A 218 -4.53 11.75 2.80
CA ARG A 218 -3.08 11.97 2.69
C ARG A 218 -2.58 12.62 3.97
N PHE A 219 -1.61 11.99 4.60
CA PHE A 219 -1.07 12.44 5.88
C PHE A 219 0.42 12.12 6.02
N ALA A 220 1.11 12.83 6.93
CA ALA A 220 2.52 12.64 7.24
C ALA A 220 2.68 12.12 8.68
N LEU A 221 3.82 11.48 8.96
CA LEU A 221 4.17 11.03 10.31
C LEU A 221 4.91 12.11 11.11
N ASP A 222 5.30 13.22 10.47
CA ASP A 222 5.95 14.39 11.06
C ASP A 222 7.23 14.05 11.85
N GLY A 223 7.99 13.04 11.37
CA GLY A 223 9.18 12.53 12.07
C GLY A 223 8.89 11.79 13.37
N ARG A 224 7.63 11.48 13.66
CA ARG A 224 7.26 10.67 14.84
C ARG A 224 7.64 9.21 14.63
N HIS A 225 8.29 8.60 15.61
CA HIS A 225 8.70 7.19 15.59
C HIS A 225 7.92 6.30 16.55
N GLU A 226 7.25 6.88 17.54
CA GLU A 226 6.51 6.14 18.57
C GLU A 226 5.01 6.31 18.39
N PHE A 227 4.31 5.17 18.32
CA PHE A 227 2.87 5.08 18.15
C PHE A 227 2.31 4.09 19.20
N PRO A 228 2.18 4.52 20.50
CA PRO A 228 1.58 3.68 21.52
C PRO A 228 0.16 3.27 21.13
N TRP A 229 -0.22 2.04 21.43
CA TRP A 229 -1.57 1.58 21.13
C TRP A 229 -2.61 2.44 21.86
N PHE A 230 -3.73 2.73 21.19
CA PHE A 230 -4.93 3.31 21.78
C PHE A 230 -6.16 2.49 21.38
N ASP A 231 -7.17 2.50 22.25
CA ASP A 231 -8.44 1.87 21.94
C ASP A 231 -9.34 2.88 21.23
N TRP A 232 -9.84 2.48 20.07
CA TRP A 232 -10.83 3.22 19.32
C TRP A 232 -12.20 2.56 19.53
N GLU A 233 -13.11 3.30 20.15
CA GLU A 233 -14.50 2.90 20.32
C GLU A 233 -15.27 3.32 19.07
N GLU A 234 -15.87 2.35 18.39
CA GLU A 234 -16.77 2.61 17.27
C GLU A 234 -18.10 3.12 17.82
N ASP A 235 -18.65 4.19 17.25
CA ASP A 235 -20.01 4.62 17.55
C ASP A 235 -21.01 3.56 17.05
N ASP A 236 -22.17 3.40 17.77
CA ASP A 236 -23.24 2.44 17.43
C ASP A 236 -23.73 2.51 15.97
N LYS A 237 -23.58 3.68 15.33
CA LYS A 237 -23.90 3.89 13.93
C LYS A 237 -22.87 3.27 12.99
N GLU A 238 -21.60 3.35 13.34
CA GLU A 238 -20.50 2.75 12.57
C GLU A 238 -20.54 1.23 12.62
N GLU A 239 -20.99 0.63 13.73
CA GLU A 239 -21.14 -0.82 13.86
C GLU A 239 -22.19 -1.37 12.86
N LYS A 240 -23.30 -0.65 12.63
CA LYS A 240 -24.33 -1.02 11.63
C LYS A 240 -23.84 -0.85 10.20
N ASP A 241 -23.11 0.21 9.91
CA ASP A 241 -22.50 0.45 8.59
C ASP A 241 -21.44 -0.62 8.28
N ASN A 242 -20.69 -1.06 9.28
CA ASN A 242 -19.73 -2.16 9.20
C ASN A 242 -20.39 -3.52 8.92
N GLU A 243 -21.57 -3.79 9.48
CA GLU A 243 -22.33 -5.01 9.16
C GLU A 243 -22.81 -5.00 7.70
N ALA A 244 -23.29 -3.86 7.21
CA ALA A 244 -23.66 -3.70 5.81
C ALA A 244 -22.44 -3.86 4.88
N GLU A 245 -21.30 -3.28 5.22
CA GLU A 245 -20.05 -3.43 4.47
C GLU A 245 -19.54 -4.90 4.46
N ARG A 246 -19.71 -5.65 5.57
CA ARG A 246 -19.37 -7.08 5.62
C ARG A 246 -20.19 -7.93 4.66
N GLN A 247 -21.45 -7.57 4.38
CA GLN A 247 -22.32 -8.30 3.46
C GLN A 247 -21.96 -8.05 2.00
N LEU A 248 -21.34 -6.91 1.69
CA LEU A 248 -20.94 -6.52 0.33
C LEU A 248 -19.58 -7.10 -0.11
N ARG A 249 -18.76 -7.59 0.83
CA ARG A 249 -17.41 -8.14 0.60
C ARG A 249 -17.39 -9.67 0.56
#